data_8f7ad12e3fc6015364c944bddfe9b701
#
_entry.id   8f7ad12e3fc6015364c944bddfe9b701
#
_cell.length_a   1.000
_cell.length_b   1.000
_cell.length_c   1.000
_cell.angle_alpha   90.00
_cell.angle_beta   90.00
_cell.angle_gamma   90.00
#
_symmetry.space_group_name_H-M   'P 1'
#
loop_
_entity.id
_entity.type
_entity.pdbx_description
1 polymer ?
#
loop_
_entity_poly.entity_id
_entity_poly.type
_entity_poly.pdbx_seq_one_letter_code
_entity_poly.pdbx_strand_id
1 'polypeptide(L)'
;MGYDVTEYMARYLRGETDIPMRRHRVLAVTCADSSRWIVDAGIGQAAFRRPLPFAEGAERTINGETYHVVKKDFYGWVIEDWHNGAWRPFYGFTEEVQLNLDYIMPSFWCEKHPDSPFTKANMLSIKTDTGRCTLDGNTFRCFDGDTVTEKELTDEEIPSVMDSVFGIRL
;
A
#
# COMPACT_ATOMS: atom_id res chain seq x y z
N MET A 1 -3.81 1.09 25.89
CA MET A 1 -4.77 2.03 25.27
C MET A 1 -5.12 1.47 23.91
N GLY A 2 -6.39 1.21 23.63
CA GLY A 2 -6.85 0.75 22.32
C GLY A 2 -7.38 1.94 21.51
N TYR A 3 -7.19 1.90 20.19
CA TYR A 3 -7.88 2.79 19.28
C TYR A 3 -9.19 2.15 18.84
N ASP A 4 -10.19 2.97 18.50
CA ASP A 4 -11.39 2.52 17.81
C ASP A 4 -11.05 2.38 16.32
N VAL A 5 -11.06 1.14 15.82
CA VAL A 5 -10.61 0.80 14.47
C VAL A 5 -11.73 0.12 13.71
N THR A 6 -12.06 0.66 12.54
CA THR A 6 -12.98 0.06 11.57
C THR A 6 -12.19 -0.44 10.36
N GLU A 7 -12.50 -1.63 9.87
CA GLU A 7 -11.86 -2.25 8.72
C GLU A 7 -12.74 -2.15 7.48
N TYR A 8 -12.13 -1.79 6.36
CA TYR A 8 -12.78 -1.74 5.06
C TYR A 8 -12.00 -2.54 4.03
N MET A 9 -12.70 -3.03 3.02
CA MET A 9 -12.08 -3.78 1.93
C MET A 9 -11.97 -2.91 0.68
N ALA A 10 -10.75 -2.73 0.21
CA ALA A 10 -10.41 -1.86 -0.90
C ALA A 10 -10.07 -2.61 -2.19
N ARG A 11 -10.20 -1.89 -3.30
CA ARG A 11 -9.73 -2.25 -4.64
C ARG A 11 -8.45 -1.49 -4.92
N TYR A 12 -7.37 -2.19 -5.23
CA TYR A 12 -6.14 -1.58 -5.74
C TYR A 12 -6.38 -1.09 -7.17
N LEU A 13 -6.16 0.17 -7.45
CA LEU A 13 -6.53 0.82 -8.72
C LEU A 13 -5.34 1.18 -9.60
N ARG A 14 -4.13 1.23 -9.03
CA ARG A 14 -2.96 1.68 -9.76
C ARG A 14 -2.55 0.67 -10.85
N GLY A 15 -2.52 1.14 -12.11
CA GLY A 15 -2.15 0.32 -13.26
C GLY A 15 -3.23 -0.64 -13.75
N GLU A 16 -4.40 -0.63 -13.12
CA GLU A 16 -5.53 -1.46 -13.54
C GLU A 16 -6.33 -0.76 -14.65
N THR A 17 -6.67 -1.50 -15.68
CA THR A 17 -7.52 -1.04 -16.80
C THR A 17 -8.98 -1.42 -16.59
N ASP A 18 -9.22 -2.50 -15.86
CA ASP A 18 -10.54 -3.00 -15.51
C ASP A 18 -10.84 -2.77 -14.04
N ILE A 19 -12.09 -3.02 -13.61
CA ILE A 19 -12.47 -2.93 -12.20
C ILE A 19 -11.86 -4.11 -11.45
N PRO A 20 -10.86 -3.89 -10.58
CA PRO A 20 -10.21 -4.97 -9.86
C PRO A 20 -11.08 -5.50 -8.71
N MET A 21 -10.81 -6.72 -8.30
CA MET A 21 -11.46 -7.31 -7.13
C MET A 21 -11.07 -6.57 -5.83
N ARG A 22 -11.94 -6.64 -4.82
CA ARG A 22 -11.62 -6.20 -3.47
C ARG A 22 -10.69 -7.22 -2.81
N ARG A 23 -9.46 -6.84 -2.47
CA ARG A 23 -8.48 -7.74 -1.84
C ARG A 23 -7.49 -7.02 -0.91
N HIS A 24 -7.64 -5.72 -0.75
CA HIS A 24 -6.79 -4.93 0.12
C HIS A 24 -7.57 -4.51 1.37
N ARG A 25 -6.94 -4.63 2.55
CA ARG A 25 -7.48 -4.19 3.84
C ARG A 25 -6.99 -2.79 4.13
N VAL A 26 -7.91 -1.87 4.40
CA VAL A 26 -7.62 -0.52 4.86
C VAL A 26 -8.27 -0.28 6.22
N LEU A 27 -7.64 0.48 7.07
CA LEU A 27 -8.11 0.78 8.42
C LEU A 27 -8.56 2.24 8.52
N ALA A 28 -9.68 2.47 9.17
CA ALA A 28 -10.07 3.78 9.66
C ALA A 28 -9.93 3.80 11.18
N VAL A 29 -9.21 4.77 11.70
CA VAL A 29 -9.00 4.96 13.13
C VAL A 29 -9.77 6.19 13.59
N THR A 30 -10.64 6.02 14.59
CA THR A 30 -11.33 7.11 15.26
C THR A 30 -10.58 7.47 16.54
N CYS A 31 -10.18 8.73 16.65
CA CYS A 31 -9.49 9.26 17.82
C CYS A 31 -10.48 9.74 18.89
N ALA A 32 -10.00 10.02 20.09
CA ALA A 32 -10.80 10.47 21.22
C ALA A 32 -11.51 11.82 20.97
N ASP A 33 -10.97 12.66 20.08
CA ASP A 33 -11.56 13.91 19.62
C ASP A 33 -12.57 13.74 18.46
N SER A 34 -12.94 12.52 18.17
CA SER A 34 -13.80 12.11 17.04
C SER A 34 -13.21 12.36 15.65
N SER A 35 -11.96 12.76 15.54
CA SER A 35 -11.28 12.80 14.24
C SER A 35 -11.07 11.38 13.68
N ARG A 36 -11.24 11.22 12.36
CA ARG A 36 -11.07 9.94 11.65
C ARG A 36 -9.86 10.01 10.75
N TRP A 37 -9.10 8.92 10.72
CA TRP A 37 -7.86 8.81 9.97
C TRP A 37 -7.79 7.51 9.20
N ILE A 38 -7.34 7.57 7.95
CA ILE A 38 -7.04 6.40 7.14
C ILE A 38 -5.62 5.96 7.47
N VAL A 39 -5.47 4.68 7.83
CA VAL A 39 -4.19 4.04 8.16
C VAL A 39 -4.00 2.83 7.27
N ASP A 40 -2.83 2.73 6.67
CA ASP A 40 -2.48 1.62 5.80
C ASP A 40 -0.98 1.30 5.92
N ALA A 41 -0.68 0.07 6.31
CA ALA A 41 0.68 -0.45 6.40
C ALA A 41 0.93 -1.62 5.43
N GLY A 42 -0.10 -2.04 4.67
CA GLY A 42 -0.11 -3.30 3.92
C GLY A 42 0.02 -3.16 2.41
N ILE A 43 0.12 -1.94 1.87
CA ILE A 43 0.08 -1.74 0.41
C ILE A 43 1.47 -1.55 -0.23
N GLY A 44 2.51 -1.94 0.47
CA GLY A 44 3.88 -1.97 -0.05
C GLY A 44 4.48 -0.58 -0.27
N GLN A 45 5.28 -0.46 -1.32
CA GLN A 45 6.10 0.74 -1.60
C GLN A 45 5.32 2.05 -1.77
N ALA A 46 4.03 1.97 -2.06
CA ALA A 46 3.18 3.15 -2.24
C ALA A 46 2.45 3.57 -0.96
N ALA A 47 2.60 2.82 0.15
CA ALA A 47 1.99 3.17 1.43
C ALA A 47 2.44 4.55 1.91
N PHE A 48 1.49 5.35 2.40
CA PHE A 48 1.82 6.61 3.06
C PHE A 48 2.39 6.34 4.46
N ARG A 49 3.39 7.14 4.87
CA ARG A 49 4.14 6.94 6.12
C ARG A 49 3.40 7.40 7.38
N ARG A 50 2.34 8.18 7.22
CA ARG A 50 1.54 8.74 8.31
C ARG A 50 0.07 8.69 7.93
N PRO A 51 -0.85 8.58 8.91
CA PRO A 51 -2.27 8.56 8.63
C PRO A 51 -2.72 9.73 7.76
N LEU A 52 -3.67 9.49 6.86
CA LEU A 52 -4.34 10.54 6.08
C LEU A 52 -5.65 10.94 6.78
N PRO A 53 -6.05 12.22 6.79
CA PRO A 53 -7.37 12.59 7.29
C PRO A 53 -8.46 11.88 6.50
N PHE A 54 -9.42 11.28 7.19
CA PHE A 54 -10.57 10.64 6.54
C PHE A 54 -11.66 11.66 6.25
N ALA A 55 -11.36 12.58 5.33
CA ALA A 55 -12.23 13.69 4.94
C ALA A 55 -12.08 13.94 3.44
N GLU A 56 -13.23 14.23 2.78
CA GLU A 56 -13.25 14.54 1.36
C GLU A 56 -12.48 15.85 1.08
N GLY A 57 -11.65 15.82 0.03
CA GLY A 57 -10.80 16.94 -0.33
C GLY A 57 -9.55 17.10 0.54
N ALA A 58 -9.34 16.20 1.53
CA ALA A 58 -8.14 16.28 2.35
C ALA A 58 -6.89 15.99 1.52
N GLU A 59 -5.92 16.89 1.60
CA GLU A 59 -4.61 16.75 0.97
C GLU A 59 -3.52 16.72 2.05
N ARG A 60 -2.53 15.87 1.88
CA ARG A 60 -1.41 15.79 2.82
C ARG A 60 -0.10 15.44 2.11
N THR A 61 0.90 16.28 2.33
CA THR A 61 2.28 15.98 1.90
C THR A 61 3.06 15.37 3.06
N ILE A 62 3.69 14.22 2.79
CA ILE A 62 4.47 13.46 3.76
C ILE A 62 5.80 13.09 3.09
N ASN A 63 6.91 13.66 3.55
CA ASN A 63 8.25 13.40 3.02
C ASN A 63 8.32 13.54 1.47
N GLY A 64 7.73 14.63 0.93
CA GLY A 64 7.72 14.91 -0.51
C GLY A 64 6.66 14.15 -1.33
N GLU A 65 5.99 13.17 -0.75
CA GLU A 65 4.87 12.47 -1.39
C GLU A 65 3.54 13.14 -1.01
N THR A 66 2.73 13.54 -1.98
CA THR A 66 1.45 14.20 -1.73
C THR A 66 0.30 13.26 -2.06
N TYR A 67 -0.62 13.16 -1.12
CA TYR A 67 -1.80 12.30 -1.18
C TYR A 67 -3.08 13.14 -1.08
N HIS A 68 -4.11 12.68 -1.78
CA HIS A 68 -5.43 13.29 -1.82
C HIS A 68 -6.51 12.26 -1.50
N VAL A 69 -7.49 12.64 -0.70
CA VAL A 69 -8.63 11.80 -0.33
C VAL A 69 -9.87 12.36 -0.99
N VAL A 70 -10.45 11.63 -1.94
CA VAL A 70 -11.61 12.08 -2.72
C VAL A 70 -12.72 11.03 -2.69
N LYS A 71 -13.95 11.46 -3.05
CA LYS A 71 -15.04 10.54 -3.36
C LYS A 71 -15.22 10.42 -4.85
N LYS A 72 -15.44 9.20 -5.32
CA LYS A 72 -15.78 8.89 -6.72
C LYS A 72 -16.96 7.93 -6.76
N ASP A 73 -17.84 8.15 -7.73
CA ASP A 73 -18.93 7.22 -8.01
C ASP A 73 -18.38 5.80 -8.15
N PHE A 74 -19.13 4.81 -7.72
CA PHE A 74 -18.79 3.40 -7.69
C PHE A 74 -17.66 3.00 -6.71
N TYR A 75 -16.53 3.72 -6.66
CA TYR A 75 -15.39 3.36 -5.80
C TYR A 75 -15.55 3.84 -4.35
N GLY A 76 -16.42 4.83 -4.11
CA GLY A 76 -16.55 5.47 -2.82
C GLY A 76 -15.35 6.38 -2.52
N TRP A 77 -14.67 6.15 -1.41
CA TRP A 77 -13.43 6.85 -1.08
C TRP A 77 -12.29 6.37 -1.94
N VAL A 78 -11.54 7.28 -2.52
CA VAL A 78 -10.34 6.99 -3.33
C VAL A 78 -9.17 7.77 -2.76
N ILE A 79 -8.07 7.07 -2.52
CA ILE A 79 -6.78 7.67 -2.23
C ILE A 79 -6.05 7.86 -3.56
N GLU A 80 -5.58 9.05 -3.79
CA GLU A 80 -4.76 9.42 -4.94
C GLU A 80 -3.39 9.90 -4.48
N ASP A 81 -2.35 9.71 -5.28
CA ASP A 81 -1.04 10.32 -5.09
C ASP A 81 -0.71 11.26 -6.25
N TRP A 82 0.00 12.36 -5.93
CA TRP A 82 0.50 13.28 -6.95
C TRP A 82 1.76 12.72 -7.59
N HIS A 83 1.77 12.62 -8.92
CA HIS A 83 2.92 12.13 -9.65
C HIS A 83 2.98 12.74 -11.06
N ASN A 84 4.13 13.30 -11.42
CA ASN A 84 4.38 13.88 -12.75
C ASN A 84 3.29 14.85 -13.23
N GLY A 85 2.81 15.73 -12.32
CA GLY A 85 1.83 16.75 -12.67
C GLY A 85 0.37 16.27 -12.69
N ALA A 86 0.06 15.06 -12.22
CA ALA A 86 -1.30 14.51 -12.20
C ALA A 86 -1.60 13.72 -10.94
N TRP A 87 -2.87 13.71 -10.54
CA TRP A 87 -3.40 12.79 -9.53
C TRP A 87 -3.59 11.40 -10.12
N ARG A 88 -3.04 10.38 -9.45
CA ARG A 88 -3.18 8.97 -9.84
C ARG A 88 -3.96 8.22 -8.77
N PRO A 89 -5.05 7.53 -9.14
CA PRO A 89 -5.74 6.64 -8.21
C PRO A 89 -4.78 5.58 -7.68
N PHE A 90 -4.85 5.35 -6.36
CA PHE A 90 -4.06 4.35 -5.70
C PHE A 90 -4.92 3.15 -5.32
N TYR A 91 -5.92 3.36 -4.48
CA TYR A 91 -6.97 2.39 -4.17
C TYR A 91 -8.27 3.10 -3.79
N GLY A 92 -9.38 2.35 -3.88
CA GLY A 92 -10.70 2.86 -3.49
C GLY A 92 -11.45 1.86 -2.62
N PHE A 93 -12.29 2.37 -1.69
CA PHE A 93 -13.11 1.57 -0.78
C PHE A 93 -14.42 2.26 -0.42
N THR A 94 -15.43 1.48 -0.08
CA THR A 94 -16.69 1.94 0.49
C THR A 94 -16.66 1.77 2.02
N GLU A 95 -17.50 2.49 2.75
CA GLU A 95 -17.60 2.37 4.21
C GLU A 95 -18.43 1.15 4.66
N GLU A 96 -18.43 0.09 3.88
CA GLU A 96 -19.00 -1.19 4.23
C GLU A 96 -18.04 -1.92 5.19
N VAL A 97 -18.46 -2.04 6.45
CA VAL A 97 -17.66 -2.68 7.50
C VAL A 97 -17.46 -4.15 7.18
N GLN A 98 -16.23 -4.62 7.32
CA GLN A 98 -15.85 -5.99 7.05
C GLN A 98 -15.57 -6.75 8.34
N LEU A 99 -15.90 -8.03 8.34
CA LEU A 99 -15.56 -8.97 9.39
C LEU A 99 -14.34 -9.79 8.99
N ASN A 100 -13.66 -10.38 9.96
CA ASN A 100 -12.51 -11.24 9.66
C ASN A 100 -12.82 -12.37 8.67
N LEU A 101 -14.07 -12.87 8.66
CA LEU A 101 -14.52 -13.90 7.74
C LEU A 101 -14.55 -13.44 6.28
N ASP A 102 -14.79 -12.14 6.04
CA ASP A 102 -14.89 -11.58 4.68
C ASP A 102 -13.51 -11.57 3.99
N TYR A 103 -12.42 -11.61 4.77
CA TYR A 103 -11.05 -11.63 4.25
C TYR A 103 -10.56 -13.04 3.88
N ILE A 104 -11.26 -14.11 4.22
CA ILE A 104 -10.81 -15.48 3.94
C ILE A 104 -10.66 -15.72 2.44
N MET A 105 -11.66 -15.35 1.64
CA MET A 105 -11.62 -15.58 0.19
C MET A 105 -10.58 -14.71 -0.52
N PRO A 106 -10.48 -13.38 -0.26
CA PRO A 106 -9.42 -12.56 -0.82
C PRO A 106 -8.02 -13.03 -0.41
N SER A 107 -7.83 -13.46 0.84
CA SER A 107 -6.56 -14.01 1.32
C SER A 107 -6.18 -15.29 0.56
N PHE A 108 -7.13 -16.23 0.44
CA PHE A 108 -6.93 -17.46 -0.32
C PHE A 108 -6.58 -17.17 -1.79
N TRP A 109 -7.26 -16.21 -2.42
CA TRP A 109 -6.94 -15.79 -3.78
C TRP A 109 -5.51 -15.25 -3.87
N CYS A 110 -5.13 -14.33 -2.98
CA CYS A 110 -3.77 -13.77 -2.96
C CYS A 110 -2.70 -14.85 -2.78
N GLU A 111 -2.97 -15.84 -1.95
CA GLU A 111 -2.02 -16.91 -1.60
C GLU A 111 -1.92 -18.03 -2.64
N LYS A 112 -3.01 -18.38 -3.30
CA LYS A 112 -3.13 -19.64 -4.07
C LYS A 112 -3.50 -19.47 -5.53
N HIS A 113 -4.14 -18.34 -5.91
CA HIS A 113 -4.59 -18.21 -7.29
C HIS A 113 -3.41 -18.02 -8.25
N PRO A 114 -3.37 -18.71 -9.41
CA PRO A 114 -2.26 -18.63 -10.36
C PRO A 114 -2.06 -17.22 -10.96
N ASP A 115 -3.11 -16.40 -11.02
CA ASP A 115 -3.02 -15.01 -11.49
C ASP A 115 -2.66 -14.02 -10.37
N SER A 116 -2.51 -14.48 -9.15
CA SER A 116 -2.05 -13.62 -8.06
C SER A 116 -0.59 -13.21 -8.29
N PRO A 117 -0.24 -11.91 -8.19
CA PRO A 117 1.16 -11.49 -8.28
C PRO A 117 2.01 -12.06 -7.13
N PHE A 118 1.37 -12.37 -5.99
CA PHE A 118 2.06 -12.88 -4.80
C PHE A 118 2.48 -14.36 -4.90
N THR A 119 1.99 -15.09 -5.91
CA THR A 119 2.41 -16.48 -6.18
C THR A 119 3.56 -16.57 -7.20
N LYS A 120 3.93 -15.44 -7.83
CA LYS A 120 4.89 -15.42 -8.95
C LYS A 120 6.31 -15.09 -8.51
N ALA A 121 6.46 -14.19 -7.53
CA ALA A 121 7.75 -13.80 -7.00
C ALA A 121 7.61 -13.25 -5.58
N ASN A 122 8.69 -13.30 -4.82
CA ASN A 122 8.77 -12.58 -3.56
C ASN A 122 8.83 -11.08 -3.85
N MET A 123 8.04 -10.31 -3.12
CA MET A 123 8.03 -8.85 -3.22
C MET A 123 8.25 -8.23 -1.85
N LEU A 124 9.32 -7.47 -1.71
CA LEU A 124 9.62 -6.71 -0.50
C LEU A 124 9.75 -5.23 -0.85
N SER A 125 9.34 -4.39 0.08
CA SER A 125 9.58 -2.96 -0.04
C SER A 125 9.77 -2.33 1.32
N ILE A 126 10.67 -1.35 1.40
CA ILE A 126 10.86 -0.52 2.57
C ILE A 126 11.04 0.92 2.15
N LYS A 127 10.39 1.84 2.86
CA LYS A 127 10.62 3.27 2.68
C LYS A 127 11.82 3.69 3.50
N THR A 128 12.72 4.44 2.87
CA THR A 128 13.89 5.08 3.50
C THR A 128 13.60 6.57 3.75
N ASP A 129 14.47 7.28 4.42
CA ASP A 129 14.26 8.72 4.68
C ASP A 129 14.17 9.56 3.40
N THR A 130 14.88 9.16 2.36
CA THR A 130 15.01 9.89 1.08
C THR A 130 14.28 9.20 -0.08
N GLY A 131 13.73 7.99 0.13
CA GLY A 131 13.08 7.26 -0.94
C GLY A 131 12.54 5.90 -0.52
N ARG A 132 12.93 4.86 -1.23
CA ARG A 132 12.52 3.46 -0.95
C ARG A 132 13.50 2.47 -1.56
N CYS A 133 13.54 1.26 -1.01
CA CYS A 133 14.15 0.11 -1.67
C CYS A 133 13.10 -0.99 -1.89
N THR A 134 13.25 -1.74 -2.98
CA THR A 134 12.38 -2.87 -3.34
C THR A 134 13.23 -4.08 -3.71
N LEU A 135 12.69 -5.26 -3.45
CA LEU A 135 13.20 -6.53 -3.97
C LEU A 135 12.03 -7.28 -4.60
N ASP A 136 12.08 -7.43 -5.92
CA ASP A 136 11.09 -8.13 -6.72
C ASP A 136 11.76 -9.35 -7.38
N GLY A 137 11.49 -10.55 -6.84
CA GLY A 137 12.28 -11.72 -7.19
C GLY A 137 13.74 -11.51 -6.82
N ASN A 138 14.63 -11.47 -7.81
CA ASN A 138 16.07 -11.24 -7.65
C ASN A 138 16.47 -9.79 -7.96
N THR A 139 15.55 -8.96 -8.44
CA THR A 139 15.86 -7.59 -8.83
C THR A 139 15.74 -6.66 -7.62
N PHE A 140 16.86 -6.17 -7.13
CA PHE A 140 16.95 -5.19 -6.05
C PHE A 140 17.07 -3.77 -6.62
N ARG A 141 16.19 -2.86 -6.17
CA ARG A 141 16.21 -1.44 -6.55
C ARG A 141 16.17 -0.55 -5.33
N CYS A 142 17.00 0.50 -5.33
CA CYS A 142 16.87 1.61 -4.39
C CYS A 142 16.65 2.91 -5.17
N PHE A 143 15.65 3.66 -4.71
CA PHE A 143 15.27 4.97 -5.22
C PHE A 143 15.64 6.01 -4.16
N ASP A 144 16.45 6.98 -4.54
CA ASP A 144 16.92 8.07 -3.67
C ASP A 144 16.77 9.39 -4.44
N GLY A 145 15.70 10.13 -4.19
CA GLY A 145 15.30 11.24 -5.02
C GLY A 145 15.11 10.80 -6.47
N ASP A 146 15.84 11.45 -7.40
CA ASP A 146 15.83 11.13 -8.84
C ASP A 146 16.82 10.00 -9.21
N THR A 147 17.59 9.51 -8.27
CA THR A 147 18.57 8.45 -8.51
C THR A 147 17.95 7.08 -8.28
N VAL A 148 18.13 6.19 -9.25
CA VAL A 148 17.72 4.78 -9.13
C VAL A 148 18.95 3.90 -9.29
N THR A 149 19.22 3.07 -8.30
CA THR A 149 20.21 2.00 -8.40
C THR A 149 19.50 0.67 -8.54
N GLU A 150 19.95 -0.17 -9.46
CA GLU A 150 19.39 -1.49 -9.73
C GLU A 150 20.47 -2.53 -9.73
N LYS A 151 20.21 -3.69 -9.15
CA LYS A 151 21.10 -4.84 -9.13
C LYS A 151 20.31 -6.13 -9.20
N GLU A 152 20.69 -7.02 -10.11
CA GLU A 152 20.27 -8.42 -10.06
C GLU A 152 21.12 -9.15 -9.01
N LEU A 153 20.47 -9.77 -8.04
CA LEU A 153 21.10 -10.54 -6.96
C LEU A 153 21.20 -12.00 -7.34
N THR A 154 22.27 -12.65 -6.87
CA THR A 154 22.31 -14.11 -6.84
C THR A 154 21.51 -14.64 -5.66
N ASP A 155 21.15 -15.93 -5.68
CA ASP A 155 20.40 -16.57 -4.59
C ASP A 155 21.14 -16.47 -3.24
N GLU A 156 22.49 -16.47 -3.27
CA GLU A 156 23.33 -16.33 -2.09
C GLU A 156 23.34 -14.88 -1.52
N GLU A 157 23.11 -13.88 -2.37
CA GLU A 157 23.08 -12.47 -1.96
C GLU A 157 21.74 -12.06 -1.35
N ILE A 158 20.63 -12.70 -1.76
CA ILE A 158 19.27 -12.35 -1.31
C ILE A 158 19.13 -12.33 0.21
N PRO A 159 19.56 -13.38 0.98
CA PRO A 159 19.42 -13.36 2.44
C PRO A 159 20.17 -12.20 3.11
N SER A 160 21.32 -11.82 2.58
CA SER A 160 22.11 -10.68 3.09
C SER A 160 21.40 -9.36 2.88
N VAL A 161 20.80 -9.16 1.71
CA VAL A 161 20.01 -7.95 1.40
C VAL A 161 18.72 -7.93 2.22
N MET A 162 18.05 -9.06 2.42
CA MET A 162 16.87 -9.17 3.26
C MET A 162 17.15 -8.76 4.71
N ASP A 163 18.25 -9.21 5.30
CA ASP A 163 18.62 -8.83 6.67
C ASP A 163 19.07 -7.36 6.74
N SER A 164 19.99 -6.93 5.87
CA SER A 164 20.63 -5.61 5.99
C SER A 164 19.73 -4.45 5.59
N VAL A 165 18.85 -4.64 4.58
CA VAL A 165 17.99 -3.58 4.05
C VAL A 165 16.57 -3.66 4.59
N PHE A 166 16.00 -4.85 4.65
CA PHE A 166 14.58 -5.04 5.02
C PHE A 166 14.41 -5.49 6.48
N GLY A 167 15.48 -5.84 7.19
CA GLY A 167 15.44 -6.29 8.58
C GLY A 167 14.80 -7.68 8.73
N ILE A 168 14.77 -8.49 7.67
CA ILE A 168 14.16 -9.81 7.64
C ILE A 168 15.27 -10.87 7.68
N ARG A 169 15.27 -11.66 8.76
CA ARG A 169 16.17 -12.81 8.93
C ARG A 169 15.42 -14.10 8.61
N LEU A 170 15.98 -14.90 7.71
CA LEU A 170 15.49 -16.23 7.35
C LEU A 170 16.13 -17.30 8.22
#